data_4bf88cc05870f42c12bd252d1c82556d
#
_entry.id   4bf88cc05870f42c12bd252d1c82556d
#
_cell.length_a   1.000
_cell.length_b   1.000
_cell.length_c   1.000
_cell.angle_alpha   90.00
_cell.angle_beta   90.00
_cell.angle_gamma   90.00
#
_symmetry.space_group_name_H-M   'P 1'
#
loop_
_entity.id
_entity.type
_entity.pdbx_description
1 polymer ?
#
loop_
_entity_poly.entity_id
_entity_poly.type
_entity_poly.pdbx_seq_one_letter_code
_entity_poly.pdbx_strand_id
1 'polypeptide(L)'
;MYPMRIRILFATAAIALFLTSCGGPQKVDTLVVNGVIYTVDSSFSSVQAMAIKDGIIVATGTDAEILAAYTAPEKIDAKGQAVYPGFIDAHAHFVGYGKSLFQVDLFGTTSWEEAVERVKVFAAAHPELAWIEGRGWDQNKWPGKKYPTNALLNSLFPNTPVVLQRVDGHAAIANQKAFDMAGVKPGQTIVGGEVETKNGVLTGVLIDNAKGLVYNSIPAVNKQTYTQWLQAAQKNCFAQGLTTVTDCGLDISDINFIDTLQQEGKINMRLLPCLATILKT
;
A
#
# COMPACT_ATOMS: atom_id res chain seq x y z
N MET A 1 -0.05 -91.97 40.64
CA MET A 1 -0.41 -91.82 39.22
C MET A 1 -1.03 -90.46 39.04
N TYR A 2 -0.27 -89.47 38.50
CA TYR A 2 -0.77 -88.16 38.10
C TYR A 2 -0.44 -87.92 36.62
N PRO A 3 -1.39 -87.58 35.79
CA PRO A 3 -1.08 -87.33 34.38
C PRO A 3 -0.45 -85.90 34.15
N MET A 4 0.60 -85.93 33.43
CA MET A 4 1.38 -84.79 32.97
C MET A 4 0.54 -83.99 31.93
N ARG A 5 0.13 -82.79 32.30
CA ARG A 5 -0.54 -81.89 31.35
C ARG A 5 0.50 -81.10 30.51
N ILE A 6 0.59 -81.42 29.22
CA ILE A 6 1.34 -80.69 28.23
C ILE A 6 0.69 -79.32 28.02
N ARG A 7 1.33 -78.24 28.37
CA ARG A 7 0.92 -76.88 28.01
C ARG A 7 1.54 -76.54 26.66
N ILE A 8 0.70 -76.51 25.62
CA ILE A 8 1.06 -75.97 24.32
C ILE A 8 1.06 -74.45 24.44
N LEU A 9 2.25 -73.80 24.39
CA LEU A 9 2.38 -72.34 24.24
C LEU A 9 2.11 -71.98 22.77
N PHE A 10 0.98 -71.34 22.49
CA PHE A 10 0.75 -70.65 21.25
C PHE A 10 1.53 -69.29 21.30
N ALA A 11 2.64 -69.28 20.62
CA ALA A 11 3.32 -68.01 20.32
C ALA A 11 2.56 -67.33 19.20
N THR A 12 1.68 -66.38 19.52
CA THR A 12 1.06 -65.48 18.57
C THR A 12 2.13 -64.44 18.15
N ALA A 13 2.76 -64.69 17.04
CA ALA A 13 3.59 -63.68 16.35
C ALA A 13 2.65 -62.60 15.82
N ALA A 14 2.58 -61.46 16.50
CA ALA A 14 1.96 -60.25 15.99
C ALA A 14 2.81 -59.71 14.85
N ILE A 15 2.49 -60.05 13.61
CA ILE A 15 3.01 -59.40 12.41
C ILE A 15 2.32 -58.06 12.35
N ALA A 16 3.04 -57.01 12.81
CA ALA A 16 2.67 -55.62 12.54
C ALA A 16 2.83 -55.38 11.03
N LEU A 17 1.72 -55.51 10.30
CA LEU A 17 1.66 -55.01 8.92
C LEU A 17 1.79 -53.49 8.97
N PHE A 18 3.00 -52.99 8.70
CA PHE A 18 3.19 -51.65 8.22
C PHE A 18 2.55 -51.59 6.83
N LEU A 19 1.30 -51.15 6.76
CA LEU A 19 0.69 -50.71 5.54
C LEU A 19 1.41 -49.42 5.13
N THR A 20 2.55 -49.55 4.46
CA THR A 20 3.08 -48.46 3.65
C THR A 20 2.05 -48.21 2.57
N SER A 21 1.26 -47.17 2.75
CA SER A 21 0.37 -46.65 1.71
C SER A 21 1.23 -46.36 0.49
N CYS A 22 1.22 -47.26 -0.51
CA CYS A 22 1.76 -47.05 -1.85
C CYS A 22 0.84 -46.10 -2.63
N GLY A 23 0.51 -44.94 -2.06
CA GLY A 23 -0.03 -43.82 -2.79
C GLY A 23 1.16 -43.06 -3.39
N GLY A 24 1.14 -42.80 -4.70
CA GLY A 24 2.11 -41.93 -5.32
C GLY A 24 2.10 -40.52 -4.69
N PRO A 25 3.01 -39.63 -5.09
CA PRO A 25 3.11 -38.27 -4.51
C PRO A 25 1.75 -37.56 -4.52
N GLN A 26 1.44 -36.89 -3.42
CA GLN A 26 0.18 -36.13 -3.30
C GLN A 26 0.19 -34.94 -4.27
N LYS A 27 -0.93 -34.73 -4.96
CA LYS A 27 -1.07 -33.60 -5.88
C LYS A 27 -1.39 -32.33 -5.10
N VAL A 28 -0.59 -31.29 -5.33
CA VAL A 28 -0.77 -29.93 -4.82
C VAL A 28 -0.69 -28.94 -5.98
N ASP A 29 -0.93 -27.66 -5.72
CA ASP A 29 -0.96 -26.65 -6.78
C ASP A 29 0.43 -26.12 -7.10
N THR A 30 1.23 -25.83 -6.07
CA THR A 30 2.55 -25.23 -6.21
C THR A 30 3.54 -25.86 -5.25
N LEU A 31 4.77 -26.10 -5.72
CA LEU A 31 5.92 -26.42 -4.88
C LEU A 31 6.91 -25.24 -4.94
N VAL A 32 7.38 -24.78 -3.80
CA VAL A 32 8.55 -23.89 -3.70
C VAL A 32 9.70 -24.72 -3.19
N VAL A 33 10.84 -24.70 -3.88
CA VAL A 33 12.02 -25.52 -3.57
C VAL A 33 13.29 -24.70 -3.63
N ASN A 34 14.40 -25.27 -3.11
CA ASN A 34 15.73 -24.65 -3.16
C ASN A 34 15.70 -23.23 -2.55
N GLY A 35 15.04 -23.05 -1.42
CA GLY A 35 14.92 -21.78 -0.72
C GLY A 35 15.55 -21.79 0.67
N VAL A 36 15.64 -20.60 1.28
CA VAL A 36 15.78 -20.42 2.72
C VAL A 36 14.47 -19.85 3.22
N ILE A 37 13.52 -20.74 3.52
CA ILE A 37 12.15 -20.37 3.85
C ILE A 37 12.04 -20.18 5.36
N TYR A 38 11.83 -18.95 5.81
CA TYR A 38 11.64 -18.61 7.22
C TYR A 38 10.18 -18.90 7.62
N THR A 39 10.00 -19.85 8.54
CA THR A 39 8.65 -20.28 8.96
C THR A 39 8.02 -19.30 9.95
N VAL A 40 8.85 -18.49 10.61
CA VAL A 40 8.42 -17.54 11.66
C VAL A 40 7.61 -18.23 12.76
N ASP A 41 7.92 -19.49 13.02
CA ASP A 41 7.42 -20.25 14.16
C ASP A 41 8.10 -19.81 15.47
N SER A 42 7.72 -20.41 16.60
CA SER A 42 8.29 -20.09 17.91
C SER A 42 9.81 -20.31 18.01
N SER A 43 10.37 -21.15 17.15
CA SER A 43 11.80 -21.44 17.07
C SER A 43 12.53 -20.61 16.02
N PHE A 44 11.80 -19.80 15.25
CA PHE A 44 12.31 -19.05 14.11
C PHE A 44 13.09 -19.95 13.16
N SER A 45 12.54 -21.12 12.87
CA SER A 45 13.18 -22.13 12.05
C SER A 45 13.19 -21.75 10.56
N SER A 46 14.06 -22.39 9.78
CA SER A 46 14.06 -22.29 8.32
C SER A 46 14.01 -23.67 7.68
N VAL A 47 13.35 -23.77 6.54
CA VAL A 47 13.22 -25.00 5.72
C VAL A 47 13.62 -24.70 4.28
N GLN A 48 13.80 -25.75 3.45
CA GLN A 48 14.24 -25.60 2.06
C GLN A 48 13.09 -25.53 1.06
N ALA A 49 11.96 -26.20 1.39
CA ALA A 49 10.84 -26.32 0.49
C ALA A 49 9.50 -26.26 1.21
N MET A 50 8.46 -25.94 0.45
CA MET A 50 7.06 -26.02 0.90
C MET A 50 6.12 -26.47 -0.23
N ALA A 51 5.03 -27.13 0.16
CA ALA A 51 3.93 -27.53 -0.71
C ALA A 51 2.70 -26.69 -0.40
N ILE A 52 2.04 -26.17 -1.45
CA ILE A 52 0.88 -25.28 -1.35
C ILE A 52 -0.29 -25.90 -2.10
N LYS A 53 -1.46 -26.00 -1.45
CA LYS A 53 -2.70 -26.47 -2.02
C LYS A 53 -3.84 -25.54 -1.61
N ASP A 54 -4.67 -25.14 -2.57
CA ASP A 54 -5.82 -24.26 -2.35
C ASP A 54 -5.44 -22.98 -1.59
N GLY A 55 -4.23 -22.42 -1.89
CA GLY A 55 -3.69 -21.23 -1.22
C GLY A 55 -3.17 -21.46 0.21
N ILE A 56 -3.13 -22.71 0.69
CA ILE A 56 -2.68 -23.10 2.03
C ILE A 56 -1.34 -23.82 1.94
N ILE A 57 -0.38 -23.48 2.80
CA ILE A 57 0.85 -24.25 2.97
C ILE A 57 0.49 -25.55 3.71
N VAL A 58 0.56 -26.69 3.00
CA VAL A 58 0.16 -27.99 3.54
C VAL A 58 1.34 -28.79 4.11
N ALA A 59 2.56 -28.47 3.69
CA ALA A 59 3.79 -29.08 4.22
C ALA A 59 4.99 -28.16 4.02
N THR A 60 5.96 -28.30 4.92
CA THR A 60 7.30 -27.70 4.83
C THR A 60 8.36 -28.71 5.19
N GLY A 61 9.57 -28.60 4.65
CA GLY A 61 10.66 -29.52 4.94
C GLY A 61 11.90 -29.27 4.08
N THR A 62 12.72 -30.30 3.97
CA THR A 62 13.83 -30.32 3.01
C THR A 62 13.32 -30.51 1.58
N ASP A 63 14.10 -30.12 0.58
CA ASP A 63 13.77 -30.38 -0.84
C ASP A 63 13.48 -31.87 -1.09
N ALA A 64 14.30 -32.76 -0.52
CA ALA A 64 14.14 -34.19 -0.70
C ALA A 64 12.82 -34.73 -0.14
N GLU A 65 12.41 -34.28 1.05
CA GLU A 65 11.16 -34.70 1.69
C GLU A 65 9.93 -34.21 0.91
N ILE A 66 9.93 -32.93 0.53
CA ILE A 66 8.79 -32.35 -0.18
C ILE A 66 8.66 -32.92 -1.60
N LEU A 67 9.76 -33.09 -2.34
CA LEU A 67 9.75 -33.67 -3.69
C LEU A 67 9.40 -35.15 -3.71
N ALA A 68 9.68 -35.89 -2.64
CA ALA A 68 9.28 -37.29 -2.52
C ALA A 68 7.79 -37.44 -2.21
N ALA A 69 7.23 -36.52 -1.39
CA ALA A 69 5.85 -36.61 -0.89
C ALA A 69 4.81 -35.91 -1.78
N TYR A 70 5.21 -34.90 -2.57
CA TYR A 70 4.29 -34.04 -3.31
C TYR A 70 4.70 -33.86 -4.79
N THR A 71 3.68 -33.63 -5.64
CA THR A 71 3.86 -33.24 -7.04
C THR A 71 2.92 -32.07 -7.37
N ALA A 72 3.37 -31.12 -8.19
CA ALA A 72 2.59 -29.96 -8.58
C ALA A 72 2.82 -29.62 -10.06
N PRO A 73 1.82 -29.01 -10.74
CA PRO A 73 1.98 -28.44 -12.06
C PRO A 73 2.90 -27.21 -12.06
N GLU A 74 2.92 -26.45 -10.96
CA GLU A 74 3.79 -25.30 -10.77
C GLU A 74 4.91 -25.61 -9.79
N LYS A 75 6.15 -25.29 -10.20
CA LYS A 75 7.33 -25.44 -9.34
C LYS A 75 8.17 -24.16 -9.41
N ILE A 76 8.31 -23.51 -8.27
CA ILE A 76 9.11 -22.29 -8.10
C ILE A 76 10.44 -22.68 -7.50
N ASP A 77 11.51 -22.47 -8.25
CA ASP A 77 12.89 -22.58 -7.75
C ASP A 77 13.30 -21.26 -7.12
N ALA A 78 13.45 -21.21 -5.81
CA ALA A 78 13.85 -20.02 -5.07
C ALA A 78 15.36 -19.71 -5.23
N LYS A 79 16.15 -20.56 -5.89
CA LYS A 79 17.59 -20.34 -6.22
C LYS A 79 18.45 -19.99 -4.99
N GLY A 80 18.17 -20.60 -3.86
CA GLY A 80 18.84 -20.33 -2.59
C GLY A 80 18.46 -19.00 -1.94
N GLN A 81 17.47 -18.30 -2.47
CA GLN A 81 17.03 -17.01 -1.92
C GLN A 81 16.17 -17.20 -0.67
N ALA A 82 16.13 -16.14 0.15
CA ALA A 82 15.28 -16.07 1.32
C ALA A 82 13.79 -15.91 0.90
N VAL A 83 12.92 -16.68 1.56
CA VAL A 83 11.46 -16.59 1.40
C VAL A 83 10.87 -16.26 2.77
N TYR A 84 10.11 -15.20 2.82
CA TYR A 84 9.46 -14.70 4.04
C TYR A 84 7.95 -14.76 3.91
N PRO A 85 7.20 -14.88 5.03
CA PRO A 85 5.80 -14.52 5.04
C PRO A 85 5.59 -13.11 4.53
N GLY A 86 4.45 -12.84 3.89
CA GLY A 86 4.13 -11.48 3.44
C GLY A 86 4.15 -10.49 4.60
N PHE A 87 4.77 -9.33 4.36
CA PHE A 87 4.93 -8.29 5.38
C PHE A 87 3.61 -7.60 5.69
N ILE A 88 3.52 -7.11 6.93
CA ILE A 88 2.36 -6.38 7.45
C ILE A 88 2.82 -4.98 7.84
N ASP A 89 2.24 -3.95 7.22
CA ASP A 89 2.41 -2.57 7.66
C ASP A 89 1.30 -2.23 8.67
N ALA A 90 1.69 -1.95 9.90
CA ALA A 90 0.75 -1.72 10.99
C ALA A 90 0.21 -0.28 11.04
N HIS A 91 0.76 0.66 10.26
CA HIS A 91 0.31 2.05 10.21
C HIS A 91 0.70 2.70 8.90
N ALA A 92 -0.26 2.84 8.00
CA ALA A 92 -0.07 3.46 6.70
C ALA A 92 -1.27 4.31 6.29
N HIS A 93 -1.18 4.94 5.13
CA HIS A 93 -2.25 5.66 4.46
C HIS A 93 -2.36 5.15 3.02
N PHE A 94 -2.89 3.95 2.86
CA PHE A 94 -2.92 3.22 1.59
C PHE A 94 -3.67 3.96 0.50
N VAL A 95 -4.85 4.51 0.83
CA VAL A 95 -5.64 5.35 -0.09
C VAL A 95 -4.86 6.61 -0.47
N GLY A 96 -4.28 7.29 0.52
CA GLY A 96 -3.46 8.49 0.30
C GLY A 96 -2.23 8.22 -0.56
N TYR A 97 -1.56 7.08 -0.34
CA TYR A 97 -0.46 6.63 -1.19
C TYR A 97 -0.93 6.37 -2.63
N GLY A 98 -2.04 5.66 -2.80
CA GLY A 98 -2.62 5.44 -4.12
C GLY A 98 -2.92 6.73 -4.86
N LYS A 99 -3.55 7.70 -4.20
CA LYS A 99 -3.78 9.05 -4.75
C LYS A 99 -2.48 9.73 -5.15
N SER A 100 -1.44 9.65 -4.32
CA SER A 100 -0.16 10.33 -4.56
C SER A 100 0.55 9.84 -5.84
N LEU A 101 0.30 8.61 -6.28
CA LEU A 101 0.85 8.07 -7.53
C LEU A 101 0.28 8.74 -8.80
N PHE A 102 -0.80 9.51 -8.65
CA PHE A 102 -1.48 10.25 -9.73
C PHE A 102 -1.39 11.77 -9.52
N GLN A 103 -0.44 12.22 -8.71
CA GLN A 103 -0.15 13.62 -8.44
C GLN A 103 1.29 13.95 -8.82
N VAL A 104 1.61 15.25 -8.90
CA VAL A 104 2.99 15.67 -9.12
C VAL A 104 3.85 15.32 -7.90
N ASP A 105 4.87 14.48 -8.11
CA ASP A 105 5.86 14.19 -7.08
C ASP A 105 6.88 15.33 -6.97
N LEU A 106 6.84 16.04 -5.84
CA LEU A 106 7.72 17.16 -5.53
C LEU A 106 8.75 16.81 -4.45
N PHE A 107 8.81 15.55 -4.02
CA PHE A 107 9.82 15.11 -3.05
C PHE A 107 11.23 15.27 -3.62
N GLY A 108 12.14 15.75 -2.77
CA GLY A 108 13.55 15.90 -3.12
C GLY A 108 13.86 17.05 -4.06
N THR A 109 12.90 17.93 -4.39
CA THR A 109 13.19 19.15 -5.15
C THR A 109 14.15 20.06 -4.38
N THR A 110 15.10 20.66 -5.11
CA THR A 110 16.16 21.49 -4.55
C THR A 110 15.91 23.00 -4.72
N SER A 111 14.87 23.37 -5.47
CA SER A 111 14.41 24.75 -5.64
C SER A 111 12.92 24.83 -5.98
N TRP A 112 12.35 26.03 -5.87
CA TRP A 112 10.99 26.30 -6.32
C TRP A 112 10.84 26.15 -7.83
N GLU A 113 11.82 26.58 -8.58
CA GLU A 113 11.87 26.48 -10.03
C GLU A 113 11.85 25.02 -10.49
N GLU A 114 12.60 24.14 -9.81
CA GLU A 114 12.56 22.69 -10.08
C GLU A 114 11.17 22.12 -9.78
N ALA A 115 10.57 22.50 -8.65
CA ALA A 115 9.22 22.07 -8.31
C ALA A 115 8.20 22.47 -9.39
N VAL A 116 8.25 23.71 -9.85
CA VAL A 116 7.37 24.23 -10.92
C VAL A 116 7.64 23.54 -12.26
N GLU A 117 8.91 23.20 -12.58
CA GLU A 117 9.21 22.45 -13.80
C GLU A 117 8.62 21.05 -13.78
N ARG A 118 8.65 20.36 -12.63
CA ARG A 118 7.95 19.05 -12.48
C ARG A 118 6.44 19.19 -12.69
N VAL A 119 5.83 20.29 -12.21
CA VAL A 119 4.41 20.58 -12.47
C VAL A 119 4.15 20.73 -13.96
N LYS A 120 5.02 21.46 -14.70
CA LYS A 120 4.89 21.63 -16.16
C LYS A 120 4.95 20.30 -16.91
N VAL A 121 5.97 19.49 -16.60
CA VAL A 121 6.14 18.16 -17.23
C VAL A 121 4.91 17.29 -16.98
N PHE A 122 4.43 17.26 -15.75
CA PHE A 122 3.24 16.50 -15.38
C PHE A 122 1.99 16.99 -16.10
N ALA A 123 1.75 18.29 -16.12
CA ALA A 123 0.60 18.90 -16.79
C ALA A 123 0.61 18.62 -18.30
N ALA A 124 1.78 18.63 -18.95
CA ALA A 124 1.93 18.31 -20.36
C ALA A 124 1.63 16.82 -20.67
N ALA A 125 1.93 15.94 -19.72
CA ALA A 125 1.63 14.51 -19.81
C ALA A 125 0.15 14.18 -19.51
N HIS A 126 -0.56 15.08 -18.84
CA HIS A 126 -1.94 14.87 -18.35
C HIS A 126 -2.85 16.08 -18.71
N PRO A 127 -3.01 16.40 -20.00
CA PRO A 127 -3.80 17.55 -20.45
C PRO A 127 -5.29 17.44 -20.13
N GLU A 128 -5.78 16.24 -19.79
CA GLU A 128 -7.17 15.94 -19.43
C GLU A 128 -7.53 16.37 -17.99
N LEU A 129 -6.55 16.66 -17.15
CA LEU A 129 -6.81 16.98 -15.75
C LEU A 129 -7.41 18.38 -15.58
N ALA A 130 -8.56 18.44 -14.93
CA ALA A 130 -9.22 19.69 -14.57
C ALA A 130 -8.51 20.44 -13.44
N TRP A 131 -7.77 19.74 -12.59
CA TRP A 131 -6.96 20.26 -11.48
C TRP A 131 -5.60 19.58 -11.48
N ILE A 132 -4.56 20.35 -11.21
CA ILE A 132 -3.22 19.81 -10.98
C ILE A 132 -2.96 19.80 -9.48
N GLU A 133 -2.84 18.62 -8.93
CA GLU A 133 -2.45 18.40 -7.54
C GLU A 133 -1.01 17.88 -7.48
N GLY A 134 -0.27 18.30 -6.47
CA GLY A 134 1.08 17.79 -6.21
C GLY A 134 1.39 17.75 -4.72
N ARG A 135 2.44 17.02 -4.35
CA ARG A 135 2.85 16.88 -2.96
C ARG A 135 4.37 16.71 -2.83
N GLY A 136 4.91 17.18 -1.72
CA GLY A 136 6.25 16.82 -1.28
C GLY A 136 7.28 17.94 -1.32
N TRP A 137 6.91 19.18 -1.71
CA TRP A 137 7.85 20.27 -1.65
C TRP A 137 8.24 20.61 -0.20
N ASP A 138 9.52 21.02 -0.01
CA ASP A 138 10.06 21.43 1.28
C ASP A 138 11.05 22.58 1.09
N GLN A 139 10.59 23.81 1.39
CA GLN A 139 11.44 24.99 1.28
C GLN A 139 12.67 24.94 2.19
N ASN A 140 12.68 24.12 3.23
CA ASN A 140 13.85 23.97 4.09
C ASN A 140 15.04 23.32 3.37
N LYS A 141 14.77 22.63 2.26
CA LYS A 141 15.79 22.03 1.36
C LYS A 141 16.26 23.01 0.28
N TRP A 142 15.61 24.18 0.14
CA TRP A 142 15.88 25.14 -0.91
C TRP A 142 16.78 26.29 -0.43
N PRO A 143 17.50 26.97 -1.34
CA PRO A 143 18.24 28.17 -1.00
C PRO A 143 17.34 29.23 -0.35
N GLY A 144 17.81 29.81 0.73
CA GLY A 144 17.07 30.85 1.47
C GLY A 144 15.95 30.33 2.39
N LYS A 145 15.52 29.08 2.29
CA LYS A 145 14.53 28.43 3.16
C LYS A 145 13.24 29.23 3.36
N LYS A 146 12.80 29.97 2.36
CA LYS A 146 11.58 30.79 2.40
C LYS A 146 10.45 30.13 1.64
N TYR A 147 9.23 30.35 2.11
CA TYR A 147 8.04 29.98 1.33
C TYR A 147 8.09 30.64 -0.05
N PRO A 148 7.72 29.92 -1.11
CA PRO A 148 7.62 30.46 -2.45
C PRO A 148 6.37 31.33 -2.57
N THR A 149 6.30 32.11 -3.67
CA THR A 149 5.05 32.74 -4.08
C THR A 149 4.46 32.04 -5.29
N ASN A 150 3.17 32.20 -5.51
CA ASN A 150 2.47 31.59 -6.64
C ASN A 150 2.66 32.27 -7.99
N ALA A 151 3.53 33.30 -8.08
CA ALA A 151 3.72 34.08 -9.29
C ALA A 151 4.05 33.24 -10.53
N LEU A 152 4.97 32.26 -10.40
CA LEU A 152 5.32 31.35 -11.49
C LEU A 152 4.14 30.43 -11.87
N LEU A 153 3.41 29.91 -10.91
CA LEU A 153 2.22 29.10 -11.17
C LEU A 153 1.12 29.91 -11.87
N ASN A 154 0.92 31.18 -11.47
CA ASN A 154 -0.05 32.08 -12.10
C ASN A 154 0.30 32.36 -13.56
N SER A 155 1.60 32.54 -13.85
CA SER A 155 2.09 32.80 -15.20
C SER A 155 1.94 31.59 -16.12
N LEU A 156 2.25 30.39 -15.60
CA LEU A 156 2.28 29.16 -16.41
C LEU A 156 0.91 28.49 -16.52
N PHE A 157 0.08 28.64 -15.51
CA PHE A 157 -1.25 28.00 -15.42
C PHE A 157 -2.38 29.00 -15.14
N PRO A 158 -2.57 30.02 -16.02
CA PRO A 158 -3.57 31.06 -15.77
C PRO A 158 -5.02 30.52 -15.78
N ASN A 159 -5.26 29.41 -16.47
CA ASN A 159 -6.58 28.81 -16.65
C ASN A 159 -6.77 27.45 -15.95
N THR A 160 -5.69 26.83 -15.50
CA THR A 160 -5.73 25.52 -14.83
C THR A 160 -5.44 25.70 -13.35
N PRO A 161 -6.34 25.30 -12.45
CA PRO A 161 -6.11 25.38 -11.01
C PRO A 161 -5.00 24.42 -10.59
N VAL A 162 -4.07 24.91 -9.77
CA VAL A 162 -2.92 24.15 -9.25
C VAL A 162 -2.88 24.30 -7.74
N VAL A 163 -2.75 23.18 -7.02
CA VAL A 163 -2.48 23.16 -5.58
C VAL A 163 -1.39 22.14 -5.25
N LEU A 164 -0.38 22.56 -4.53
CA LEU A 164 0.80 21.76 -4.20
C LEU A 164 0.98 21.71 -2.69
N GLN A 165 0.87 20.52 -2.11
CA GLN A 165 0.99 20.29 -0.68
C GLN A 165 2.47 20.17 -0.27
N ARG A 166 2.82 20.81 0.84
CA ARG A 166 4.13 20.66 1.49
C ARG A 166 4.31 19.24 2.05
N VAL A 167 5.55 18.83 2.22
CA VAL A 167 5.95 17.49 2.66
C VAL A 167 5.27 17.05 3.97
N ASP A 168 5.17 17.96 4.95
CA ASP A 168 4.57 17.71 6.26
C ASP A 168 3.04 17.75 6.28
N GLY A 169 2.43 18.17 5.18
CA GLY A 169 0.98 18.29 5.10
C GLY A 169 0.39 19.55 5.77
N HIS A 170 1.19 20.39 6.45
CA HIS A 170 0.71 21.57 7.17
C HIS A 170 0.57 22.82 6.28
N ALA A 171 1.25 22.88 5.15
CA ALA A 171 1.11 23.97 4.21
C ALA A 171 0.77 23.49 2.80
N ALA A 172 0.16 24.36 2.00
CA ALA A 172 0.01 24.20 0.57
C ALA A 172 0.25 25.54 -0.14
N ILE A 173 0.62 25.49 -1.42
CA ILE A 173 0.63 26.66 -2.28
C ILE A 173 -0.34 26.44 -3.43
N ALA A 174 -1.18 27.43 -3.72
CA ALA A 174 -2.16 27.40 -4.79
C ALA A 174 -2.01 28.60 -5.71
N ASN A 175 -2.29 28.41 -7.01
CA ASN A 175 -2.30 29.50 -7.95
C ASN A 175 -3.58 30.34 -7.85
N GLN A 176 -3.59 31.51 -8.52
CA GLN A 176 -4.74 32.41 -8.49
C GLN A 176 -6.01 31.74 -9.04
N LYS A 177 -5.88 30.91 -10.07
CA LYS A 177 -7.02 30.17 -10.64
C LYS A 177 -7.71 29.25 -9.61
N ALA A 178 -6.90 28.56 -8.79
CA ALA A 178 -7.45 27.72 -7.71
C ALA A 178 -8.14 28.57 -6.63
N PHE A 179 -7.58 29.74 -6.30
CA PHE A 179 -8.21 30.69 -5.37
C PHE A 179 -9.53 31.26 -5.90
N ASP A 180 -9.58 31.62 -7.18
CA ASP A 180 -10.80 32.13 -7.81
C ASP A 180 -11.92 31.09 -7.75
N MET A 181 -11.61 29.83 -8.04
CA MET A 181 -12.58 28.73 -7.98
C MET A 181 -13.03 28.43 -6.54
N ALA A 182 -12.14 28.58 -5.57
CA ALA A 182 -12.42 28.37 -4.16
C ALA A 182 -13.03 29.62 -3.46
N GLY A 183 -13.08 30.77 -4.14
CA GLY A 183 -13.58 32.01 -3.56
C GLY A 183 -12.68 32.59 -2.46
N VAL A 184 -11.38 32.23 -2.45
CA VAL A 184 -10.43 32.73 -1.45
C VAL A 184 -10.05 34.18 -1.73
N LYS A 185 -10.08 35.01 -0.67
CA LYS A 185 -9.79 36.45 -0.76
C LYS A 185 -8.66 36.85 0.17
N PRO A 186 -7.90 37.92 -0.17
CA PRO A 186 -6.91 38.50 0.73
C PRO A 186 -7.55 38.91 2.07
N GLY A 187 -6.83 38.63 3.17
CA GLY A 187 -7.29 38.97 4.50
C GLY A 187 -8.42 38.10 5.07
N GLN A 188 -8.77 37.01 4.39
CA GLN A 188 -9.73 36.04 4.88
C GLN A 188 -9.19 35.34 6.13
N THR A 189 -9.96 35.32 7.20
CA THR A 189 -9.62 34.66 8.46
C THR A 189 -10.24 33.27 8.54
N ILE A 190 -9.47 32.30 9.05
CA ILE A 190 -9.91 30.91 9.28
C ILE A 190 -9.42 30.49 10.65
N VAL A 191 -10.31 29.86 11.43
CA VAL A 191 -9.94 29.32 12.74
C VAL A 191 -8.95 28.18 12.56
N GLY A 192 -7.78 28.25 13.23
CA GLY A 192 -6.74 27.21 13.12
C GLY A 192 -6.05 27.16 11.75
N GLY A 193 -6.01 28.26 11.01
CA GLY A 193 -5.33 28.34 9.72
C GLY A 193 -5.00 29.76 9.31
N GLU A 194 -4.15 29.91 8.28
CA GLU A 194 -3.74 31.20 7.74
C GLU A 194 -3.79 31.20 6.21
N VAL A 195 -4.37 32.28 5.66
CA VAL A 195 -4.28 32.64 4.24
C VAL A 195 -3.20 33.69 4.11
N GLU A 196 -2.01 33.32 3.68
CA GLU A 196 -0.87 34.25 3.64
C GLU A 196 -1.10 35.39 2.63
N THR A 197 -0.97 36.61 3.13
CA THR A 197 -1.17 37.83 2.34
C THR A 197 0.01 38.77 2.56
N LYS A 198 0.54 39.33 1.48
CA LYS A 198 1.58 40.32 1.54
C LYS A 198 1.17 41.56 0.72
N ASN A 199 1.21 42.74 1.35
CA ASN A 199 0.80 44.00 0.73
C ASN A 199 -0.63 43.94 0.12
N GLY A 200 -1.57 43.21 0.78
CA GLY A 200 -2.94 43.03 0.31
C GLY A 200 -3.13 42.06 -0.84
N VAL A 201 -2.09 41.31 -1.22
CA VAL A 201 -2.14 40.30 -2.30
C VAL A 201 -1.87 38.92 -1.73
N LEU A 202 -2.61 37.92 -2.22
CA LEU A 202 -2.41 36.51 -1.89
C LEU A 202 -1.03 36.06 -2.39
N THR A 203 -0.21 35.47 -1.50
CA THR A 203 1.09 34.92 -1.88
C THR A 203 0.99 33.54 -2.52
N GLY A 204 -0.14 32.87 -2.32
CA GLY A 204 -0.37 31.49 -2.71
C GLY A 204 -0.38 30.52 -1.54
N VAL A 205 0.25 30.85 -0.43
CA VAL A 205 0.45 29.95 0.71
C VAL A 205 -0.78 29.90 1.61
N LEU A 206 -1.14 28.66 1.97
CA LEU A 206 -2.22 28.32 2.89
C LEU A 206 -1.65 27.43 3.98
N ILE A 207 -1.95 27.74 5.24
CA ILE A 207 -1.46 27.02 6.41
C ILE A 207 -2.62 26.32 7.11
N ASP A 208 -2.41 25.08 7.54
CA ASP A 208 -3.32 24.27 8.35
C ASP A 208 -4.76 24.27 7.82
N ASN A 209 -5.75 24.68 8.58
CA ASN A 209 -7.15 24.64 8.18
C ASN A 209 -7.47 25.48 6.93
N ALA A 210 -6.67 26.48 6.61
CA ALA A 210 -6.90 27.30 5.42
C ALA A 210 -6.74 26.52 4.11
N LYS A 211 -5.98 25.42 4.10
CA LYS A 211 -5.88 24.53 2.94
C LYS A 211 -7.23 23.98 2.51
N GLY A 212 -8.11 23.71 3.48
CA GLY A 212 -9.47 23.23 3.24
C GLY A 212 -10.28 24.12 2.30
N LEU A 213 -10.03 25.42 2.28
CA LEU A 213 -10.69 26.37 1.35
C LEU A 213 -10.53 25.94 -0.11
N VAL A 214 -9.30 25.52 -0.49
CA VAL A 214 -9.01 25.08 -1.85
C VAL A 214 -9.32 23.60 -2.06
N TYR A 215 -8.93 22.71 -1.12
CA TYR A 215 -9.14 21.29 -1.29
C TYR A 215 -10.64 20.91 -1.36
N ASN A 216 -11.52 21.60 -0.64
CA ASN A 216 -12.97 21.38 -0.70
C ASN A 216 -13.61 21.83 -2.04
N SER A 217 -12.87 22.58 -2.86
CA SER A 217 -13.32 23.03 -4.18
C SER A 217 -12.88 22.08 -5.30
N ILE A 218 -12.00 21.12 -5.00
CA ILE A 218 -11.59 20.09 -5.95
C ILE A 218 -12.76 19.12 -6.14
N PRO A 219 -13.19 18.84 -7.38
CA PRO A 219 -14.26 17.89 -7.63
C PRO A 219 -13.95 16.52 -7.04
N ALA A 220 -14.96 15.88 -6.46
CA ALA A 220 -14.84 14.52 -5.98
C ALA A 220 -14.46 13.57 -7.14
N VAL A 221 -13.53 12.67 -6.89
CA VAL A 221 -13.12 11.68 -7.89
C VAL A 221 -14.23 10.66 -8.11
N ASN A 222 -14.34 10.18 -9.35
CA ASN A 222 -15.25 9.09 -9.66
C ASN A 222 -14.71 7.74 -9.15
N LYS A 223 -15.60 6.76 -9.02
CA LYS A 223 -15.25 5.41 -8.53
C LYS A 223 -14.17 4.71 -9.38
N GLN A 224 -14.12 4.97 -10.68
CA GLN A 224 -13.12 4.38 -11.57
C GLN A 224 -11.71 4.89 -11.23
N THR A 225 -11.54 6.20 -11.11
CA THR A 225 -10.27 6.83 -10.72
C THR A 225 -9.83 6.37 -9.32
N TYR A 226 -10.77 6.32 -8.37
CA TYR A 226 -10.47 5.82 -7.03
C TYR A 226 -9.98 4.36 -7.07
N THR A 227 -10.65 3.49 -7.86
CA THR A 227 -10.20 2.10 -8.05
C THR A 227 -8.80 2.01 -8.63
N GLN A 228 -8.47 2.86 -9.61
CA GLN A 228 -7.12 2.91 -10.19
C GLN A 228 -6.06 3.28 -9.15
N TRP A 229 -6.35 4.21 -8.24
CA TRP A 229 -5.46 4.56 -7.13
C TRP A 229 -5.15 3.36 -6.25
N LEU A 230 -6.19 2.63 -5.83
CA LEU A 230 -6.04 1.47 -4.96
C LEU A 230 -5.28 0.32 -5.65
N GLN A 231 -5.56 0.09 -6.93
CA GLN A 231 -4.86 -0.94 -7.72
C GLN A 231 -3.38 -0.61 -7.91
N ALA A 232 -3.05 0.66 -8.15
CA ALA A 232 -1.65 1.10 -8.25
C ALA A 232 -0.91 0.95 -6.91
N ALA A 233 -1.55 1.35 -5.80
CA ALA A 233 -1.01 1.17 -4.46
C ALA A 233 -0.78 -0.31 -4.15
N GLN A 234 -1.77 -1.17 -4.39
CA GLN A 234 -1.66 -2.62 -4.21
C GLN A 234 -0.49 -3.22 -4.98
N LYS A 235 -0.36 -2.86 -6.26
CA LYS A 235 0.74 -3.33 -7.12
C LYS A 235 2.10 -3.00 -6.53
N ASN A 236 2.27 -1.77 -6.08
CA ASN A 236 3.54 -1.32 -5.50
C ASN A 236 3.80 -1.97 -4.13
N CYS A 237 2.77 -2.12 -3.28
CA CYS A 237 2.90 -2.80 -2.00
C CYS A 237 3.30 -4.26 -2.17
N PHE A 238 2.67 -5.00 -3.09
CA PHE A 238 3.04 -6.38 -3.39
C PHE A 238 4.47 -6.50 -3.92
N ALA A 239 4.91 -5.55 -4.74
CA ALA A 239 6.29 -5.52 -5.25
C ALA A 239 7.34 -5.35 -4.13
N GLN A 240 6.95 -4.81 -2.97
CA GLN A 240 7.78 -4.69 -1.78
C GLN A 240 7.53 -5.81 -0.74
N GLY A 241 6.72 -6.82 -1.08
CA GLY A 241 6.39 -7.93 -0.19
C GLY A 241 5.33 -7.62 0.89
N LEU A 242 4.71 -6.44 0.85
CA LEU A 242 3.59 -6.11 1.73
C LEU A 242 2.32 -6.82 1.24
N THR A 243 1.70 -7.61 2.12
CA THR A 243 0.45 -8.33 1.82
C THR A 243 -0.72 -7.88 2.70
N THR A 244 -0.42 -7.15 3.77
CA THR A 244 -1.41 -6.58 4.68
C THR A 244 -1.00 -5.16 5.05
N VAL A 245 -1.96 -4.24 5.04
CA VAL A 245 -1.74 -2.84 5.38
C VAL A 245 -2.85 -2.36 6.29
N THR A 246 -2.49 -1.70 7.40
CA THR A 246 -3.44 -0.97 8.23
C THR A 246 -3.54 0.45 7.70
N ASP A 247 -4.70 0.82 7.13
CA ASP A 247 -4.93 2.19 6.67
C ASP A 247 -5.63 3.01 7.75
N CYS A 248 -4.97 4.06 8.20
CA CYS A 248 -5.43 4.91 9.29
C CYS A 248 -6.05 6.20 8.76
N GLY A 249 -7.28 6.48 9.21
CA GLY A 249 -7.96 7.75 8.92
C GLY A 249 -8.92 7.70 7.73
N LEU A 250 -9.51 6.54 7.45
CA LEU A 250 -10.57 6.39 6.45
C LEU A 250 -11.94 6.78 7.01
N ASP A 251 -12.79 7.30 6.14
CA ASP A 251 -14.19 7.43 6.46
C ASP A 251 -14.99 6.15 6.12
N ILE A 252 -16.24 6.09 6.54
CA ILE A 252 -17.08 4.91 6.33
C ILE A 252 -17.40 4.66 4.86
N SER A 253 -17.44 5.70 4.02
CA SER A 253 -17.69 5.56 2.59
C SER A 253 -16.51 4.94 1.87
N ASP A 254 -15.28 5.30 2.23
CA ASP A 254 -14.06 4.68 1.74
C ASP A 254 -14.00 3.19 2.11
N ILE A 255 -14.29 2.88 3.38
CA ILE A 255 -14.28 1.49 3.87
C ILE A 255 -15.28 0.63 3.10
N ASN A 256 -16.52 1.10 2.94
CA ASN A 256 -17.56 0.38 2.21
C ASN A 256 -17.19 0.19 0.73
N PHE A 257 -16.54 1.18 0.12
CA PHE A 257 -16.12 1.07 -1.27
C PHE A 257 -14.96 0.08 -1.44
N ILE A 258 -13.98 0.11 -0.55
CA ILE A 258 -12.87 -0.85 -0.52
C ILE A 258 -13.41 -2.28 -0.36
N ASP A 259 -14.33 -2.51 0.59
CA ASP A 259 -14.98 -3.81 0.80
C ASP A 259 -15.67 -4.31 -0.48
N THR A 260 -16.40 -3.43 -1.17
CA THR A 260 -17.00 -3.76 -2.47
C THR A 260 -15.96 -4.22 -3.48
N LEU A 261 -14.82 -3.51 -3.59
CA LEU A 261 -13.76 -3.87 -4.53
C LEU A 261 -13.04 -5.19 -4.15
N GLN A 262 -12.95 -5.50 -2.86
CA GLN A 262 -12.42 -6.79 -2.40
C GLN A 262 -13.38 -7.92 -2.72
N GLN A 263 -14.68 -7.76 -2.51
CA GLN A 263 -15.71 -8.74 -2.90
C GLN A 263 -15.74 -8.99 -4.40
N GLU A 264 -15.50 -7.96 -5.20
CA GLU A 264 -15.39 -8.06 -6.67
C GLU A 264 -14.03 -8.64 -7.15
N GLY A 265 -13.09 -8.91 -6.26
CA GLY A 265 -11.74 -9.39 -6.61
C GLY A 265 -10.86 -8.35 -7.29
N LYS A 266 -11.23 -7.07 -7.28
CA LYS A 266 -10.44 -5.98 -7.86
C LYS A 266 -9.29 -5.55 -6.97
N ILE A 267 -9.44 -5.72 -5.65
CA ILE A 267 -8.41 -5.48 -4.63
C ILE A 267 -8.23 -6.75 -3.82
N ASN A 268 -7.01 -7.29 -3.82
CA ASN A 268 -6.63 -8.52 -3.14
C ASN A 268 -5.73 -8.25 -1.91
N MET A 269 -5.30 -7.00 -1.71
CA MET A 269 -4.58 -6.58 -0.52
C MET A 269 -5.46 -6.76 0.73
N ARG A 270 -4.91 -7.37 1.77
CA ARG A 270 -5.57 -7.36 3.09
C ARG A 270 -5.47 -5.96 3.69
N LEU A 271 -6.59 -5.29 3.83
CA LEU A 271 -6.67 -3.95 4.43
C LEU A 271 -7.36 -4.03 5.78
N LEU A 272 -6.73 -3.45 6.79
CA LEU A 272 -7.27 -3.26 8.14
C LEU A 272 -7.61 -1.76 8.28
N PRO A 273 -8.86 -1.36 7.99
CA PRO A 273 -9.22 0.06 8.02
C PRO A 273 -9.40 0.56 9.45
N CYS A 274 -8.79 1.71 9.76
CA CYS A 274 -9.04 2.45 10.97
C CYS A 274 -9.90 3.67 10.65
N LEU A 275 -11.07 3.77 11.29
CA LEU A 275 -11.95 4.94 11.14
C LEU A 275 -11.26 6.22 11.61
N ALA A 276 -11.39 7.29 10.84
CA ALA A 276 -11.13 8.63 11.31
C ALA A 276 -12.16 8.97 12.38
N THR A 277 -11.74 9.03 13.65
CA THR A 277 -12.61 9.52 14.72
C THR A 277 -12.76 11.02 14.54
N ILE A 278 -13.83 11.45 13.88
CA ILE A 278 -14.20 12.86 13.89
C ILE A 278 -14.82 13.11 15.27
N LEU A 279 -14.01 13.61 16.20
CA LEU A 279 -14.56 14.27 17.38
C LEU A 279 -15.30 15.52 16.86
N LYS A 280 -16.62 15.43 16.77
CA LYS A 280 -17.45 16.60 16.59
C LYS A 280 -17.33 17.42 17.90
N THR A 281 -16.44 18.42 17.90
CA THR A 281 -16.43 19.49 18.90
C THR A 281 -17.45 20.52 18.55
#